data_d078dba79b125614b304e15e5c92e7e6
#
_entry.id   d078dba79b125614b304e15e5c92e7e6
#
_cell.length_a   1.000
_cell.length_b   1.000
_cell.length_c   1.000
_cell.angle_alpha   90.00
_cell.angle_beta   90.00
_cell.angle_gamma   90.00
#
_symmetry.space_group_name_H-M   'P 1'
#
loop_
_entity.id
_entity.type
_entity.pdbx_description
1 polymer ?
#
loop_
_entity_poly.entity_id
_entity_poly.type
_entity_poly.pdbx_seq_one_letter_code
_entity_poly.pdbx_strand_id
1 'polypeptide(L)'
;MKTFVLMMVSLLFAISSEAQNKSFYDFTVKTIDGKDFPLSSLKGKKLLVVNVASKCGLTPQYAQLEKLYEKYKEKDFVVIGFPANNFMGQEPGSNEEIAKFCSLNYDVTFPMMAKISVKGKDMAPLYQWLTKKKQNGKENAPVQWNFQKFMIDENGHWVGVVSPKESPFSEKIITWIEKE
;
A
#
# COMPACT_ATOMS: atom_id res chain seq x y z
N MET A 1 -62.66 -27.09 29.42
CA MET A 1 -61.75 -25.94 29.33
C MET A 1 -60.38 -26.45 28.98
N LYS A 2 -59.91 -26.33 27.73
CA LYS A 2 -58.58 -26.75 27.27
C LYS A 2 -57.74 -25.50 27.07
N THR A 3 -56.74 -25.30 27.94
CA THR A 3 -55.84 -24.16 27.92
C THR A 3 -54.73 -24.43 26.88
N PHE A 4 -54.70 -23.68 25.80
CA PHE A 4 -53.61 -23.66 24.81
C PHE A 4 -52.47 -22.80 25.32
N VAL A 5 -51.35 -23.42 25.64
CA VAL A 5 -50.07 -22.71 25.95
C VAL A 5 -49.37 -22.44 24.61
N LEU A 6 -49.35 -21.19 24.21
CA LEU A 6 -48.60 -20.72 23.03
C LEU A 6 -47.14 -20.52 23.39
N MET A 7 -46.31 -21.43 22.97
CA MET A 7 -44.85 -21.39 23.17
C MET A 7 -44.22 -20.49 22.08
N MET A 8 -43.93 -19.23 22.45
CA MET A 8 -43.14 -18.33 21.58
C MET A 8 -41.70 -18.77 21.56
N VAL A 9 -41.27 -19.35 20.44
CA VAL A 9 -39.85 -19.64 20.16
C VAL A 9 -39.22 -18.34 19.60
N SER A 10 -38.50 -17.63 20.47
CA SER A 10 -37.69 -16.46 20.07
C SER A 10 -36.42 -16.94 19.36
N LEU A 11 -36.41 -16.84 18.05
CA LEU A 11 -35.22 -17.09 17.23
C LEU A 11 -34.25 -15.91 17.38
N LEU A 12 -33.27 -16.03 18.28
CA LEU A 12 -32.15 -15.11 18.38
C LEU A 12 -31.23 -15.32 17.16
N PHE A 13 -31.41 -14.47 16.14
CA PHE A 13 -30.40 -14.31 15.11
C PHE A 13 -29.15 -13.65 15.74
N ALA A 14 -28.14 -14.46 16.04
CA ALA A 14 -26.81 -13.97 16.33
C ALA A 14 -26.25 -13.37 15.03
N ILE A 15 -26.34 -12.05 14.89
CA ILE A 15 -25.61 -11.31 13.84
C ILE A 15 -24.13 -11.39 14.24
N SER A 16 -23.41 -12.38 13.67
CA SER A 16 -21.95 -12.38 13.70
C SER A 16 -21.47 -11.14 12.95
N SER A 17 -21.11 -10.09 13.67
CA SER A 17 -20.33 -9.01 13.11
C SER A 17 -18.94 -9.56 12.78
N GLU A 18 -18.79 -10.14 11.59
CA GLU A 18 -17.47 -10.31 11.02
C GLU A 18 -16.88 -8.91 10.94
N ALA A 19 -15.83 -8.66 11.71
CA ALA A 19 -15.04 -7.46 11.59
C ALA A 19 -14.51 -7.44 10.16
N GLN A 20 -15.16 -6.68 9.29
CA GLN A 20 -14.83 -6.57 7.89
C GLN A 20 -13.39 -6.07 7.80
N ASN A 21 -12.46 -6.96 7.44
CA ASN A 21 -11.06 -6.60 7.28
C ASN A 21 -10.98 -5.48 6.24
N LYS A 22 -10.44 -4.32 6.65
CA LYS A 22 -10.23 -3.20 5.74
C LYS A 22 -9.46 -3.66 4.51
N SER A 23 -9.93 -3.22 3.34
CA SER A 23 -9.23 -3.33 2.08
C SER A 23 -8.27 -2.15 1.90
N PHE A 24 -7.27 -2.28 1.03
CA PHE A 24 -6.44 -1.17 0.56
C PHE A 24 -7.28 -0.01 0.00
N TYR A 25 -8.40 -0.32 -0.60
CA TYR A 25 -9.31 0.64 -1.23
C TYR A 25 -10.15 1.47 -0.25
N ASP A 26 -10.13 1.14 1.04
CA ASP A 26 -10.84 1.90 2.09
C ASP A 26 -10.05 3.12 2.58
N PHE A 27 -8.86 3.35 2.02
CA PHE A 27 -8.02 4.48 2.39
C PHE A 27 -8.08 5.59 1.34
N THR A 28 -8.02 6.83 1.84
CA THR A 28 -7.74 8.03 1.04
C THR A 28 -6.41 8.60 1.52
N VAL A 29 -5.53 8.93 0.59
CA VAL A 29 -4.22 9.55 0.86
C VAL A 29 -4.12 10.89 0.16
N LYS A 30 -3.05 11.65 0.37
CA LYS A 30 -2.76 12.86 -0.40
C LYS A 30 -1.74 12.54 -1.48
N THR A 31 -1.94 13.08 -2.68
CA THR A 31 -0.90 13.10 -3.71
C THR A 31 0.24 14.02 -3.31
N ILE A 32 1.37 13.93 -4.00
CA ILE A 32 2.55 14.79 -3.74
C ILE A 32 2.23 16.29 -3.86
N ASP A 33 1.24 16.66 -4.68
CA ASP A 33 0.72 18.03 -4.83
C ASP A 33 -0.43 18.38 -3.87
N GLY A 34 -0.71 17.51 -2.88
CA GLY A 34 -1.62 17.75 -1.76
C GLY A 34 -3.10 17.46 -2.01
N LYS A 35 -3.48 16.93 -3.18
CA LYS A 35 -4.88 16.59 -3.49
C LYS A 35 -5.29 15.28 -2.83
N ASP A 36 -6.58 15.14 -2.50
CA ASP A 36 -7.12 13.87 -2.04
C ASP A 36 -7.09 12.83 -3.14
N PHE A 37 -6.59 11.63 -2.80
CA PHE A 37 -6.49 10.50 -3.70
C PHE A 37 -7.12 9.26 -3.05
N PRO A 38 -8.38 8.96 -3.36
CA PRO A 38 -9.01 7.73 -2.88
C PRO A 38 -8.37 6.53 -3.57
N LEU A 39 -7.81 5.61 -2.78
CA LEU A 39 -7.14 4.41 -3.32
C LEU A 39 -8.13 3.50 -4.05
N SER A 40 -9.43 3.65 -3.81
CA SER A 40 -10.50 2.99 -4.56
C SER A 40 -10.52 3.32 -6.05
N SER A 41 -9.90 4.43 -6.48
CA SER A 41 -9.74 4.77 -7.91
C SER A 41 -8.82 3.80 -8.65
N LEU A 42 -8.08 2.96 -7.92
CA LEU A 42 -7.16 1.96 -8.48
C LEU A 42 -7.73 0.54 -8.46
N LYS A 43 -9.03 0.37 -8.18
CA LYS A 43 -9.68 -0.95 -8.24
C LYS A 43 -9.46 -1.62 -9.59
N GLY A 44 -9.26 -2.93 -9.55
CA GLY A 44 -8.97 -3.74 -10.73
C GLY A 44 -7.49 -3.77 -11.15
N LYS A 45 -6.61 -3.08 -10.39
CA LYS A 45 -5.18 -3.04 -10.70
C LYS A 45 -4.36 -3.74 -9.62
N LYS A 46 -3.30 -4.42 -10.03
CA LYS A 46 -2.23 -4.89 -9.13
C LYS A 46 -1.36 -3.70 -8.73
N LEU A 47 -1.08 -3.55 -7.43
CA LEU A 47 -0.40 -2.36 -6.91
C LEU A 47 0.90 -2.75 -6.20
N LEU A 48 2.00 -2.10 -6.58
CA LEU A 48 3.28 -2.17 -5.87
C LEU A 48 3.46 -0.89 -5.04
N VAL A 49 3.23 -0.99 -3.74
CA VAL A 49 3.29 0.13 -2.79
C VAL A 49 4.69 0.19 -2.19
N VAL A 50 5.38 1.31 -2.35
CA VAL A 50 6.80 1.45 -1.98
C VAL A 50 7.01 2.69 -1.12
N ASN A 51 7.67 2.54 0.04
CA ASN A 51 8.16 3.69 0.79
C ASN A 51 9.54 4.11 0.25
N VAL A 52 9.66 5.36 -0.15
CA VAL A 52 10.79 5.88 -0.92
C VAL A 52 11.54 7.00 -0.19
N ALA A 53 12.77 7.28 -0.60
CA ALA A 53 13.56 8.38 -0.07
C ALA A 53 14.62 8.86 -1.07
N SER A 54 14.91 10.19 -1.06
CA SER A 54 15.81 10.86 -2.00
C SER A 54 17.30 10.74 -1.64
N LYS A 55 17.63 10.46 -0.37
CA LYS A 55 19.04 10.44 0.13
C LYS A 55 19.43 9.07 0.72
N CYS A 56 19.00 7.99 0.10
CA CYS A 56 19.27 6.62 0.52
C CYS A 56 20.22 5.93 -0.46
N GLY A 57 21.06 5.01 0.02
CA GLY A 57 21.87 4.16 -0.88
C GLY A 57 21.03 3.32 -1.85
N LEU A 58 19.74 3.13 -1.58
CA LEU A 58 18.79 2.44 -2.46
C LEU A 58 18.01 3.37 -3.40
N THR A 59 18.23 4.69 -3.35
CA THR A 59 17.57 5.69 -4.22
C THR A 59 17.65 5.36 -5.72
N PRO A 60 18.73 4.74 -6.27
CA PRO A 60 18.76 4.30 -7.67
C PRO A 60 17.65 3.32 -8.06
N GLN A 61 16.94 2.70 -7.12
CA GLN A 61 15.77 1.88 -7.42
C GLN A 61 14.60 2.67 -8.04
N TYR A 62 14.57 4.01 -7.92
CA TYR A 62 13.57 4.81 -8.66
C TYR A 62 13.60 4.52 -10.16
N ALA A 63 14.80 4.45 -10.76
CA ALA A 63 14.93 4.13 -12.18
C ALA A 63 14.40 2.73 -12.55
N GLN A 64 14.53 1.76 -11.63
CA GLN A 64 13.99 0.41 -11.83
C GLN A 64 12.46 0.39 -11.63
N LEU A 65 11.93 1.12 -10.64
CA LEU A 65 10.50 1.25 -10.40
C LEU A 65 9.81 1.91 -11.59
N GLU A 66 10.41 2.97 -12.15
CA GLU A 66 9.88 3.64 -13.35
C GLU A 66 9.85 2.70 -14.55
N LYS A 67 10.97 2.00 -14.84
CA LYS A 67 11.01 1.01 -15.91
C LYS A 67 9.99 -0.11 -15.73
N LEU A 68 9.77 -0.56 -14.50
CA LEU A 68 8.76 -1.57 -14.19
C LEU A 68 7.35 -1.02 -14.45
N TYR A 69 7.08 0.20 -13.99
CA TYR A 69 5.80 0.87 -14.23
C TYR A 69 5.53 1.04 -15.72
N GLU A 70 6.46 1.61 -16.47
CA GLU A 70 6.35 1.78 -17.93
C GLU A 70 6.09 0.45 -18.67
N LYS A 71 6.75 -0.64 -18.24
CA LYS A 71 6.57 -1.96 -18.87
C LYS A 71 5.17 -2.55 -18.66
N TYR A 72 4.54 -2.27 -17.49
CA TYR A 72 3.33 -2.98 -17.09
C TYR A 72 2.10 -2.10 -16.88
N LYS A 73 2.20 -0.76 -16.99
CA LYS A 73 1.07 0.16 -16.74
C LYS A 73 -0.17 -0.11 -17.61
N GLU A 74 0.02 -0.62 -18.83
CA GLU A 74 -1.06 -0.99 -19.74
C GLU A 74 -1.64 -2.40 -19.44
N LYS A 75 -1.13 -3.08 -18.42
CA LYS A 75 -1.56 -4.41 -17.95
C LYS A 75 -2.16 -4.36 -16.55
N ASP A 76 -2.91 -3.30 -16.26
CA ASP A 76 -3.54 -3.08 -14.95
C ASP A 76 -2.57 -3.21 -13.76
N PHE A 77 -1.37 -2.66 -13.91
CA PHE A 77 -0.36 -2.59 -12.87
C PHE A 77 0.02 -1.13 -12.56
N VAL A 78 0.17 -0.81 -11.27
CA VAL A 78 0.58 0.52 -10.83
C VAL A 78 1.62 0.43 -9.72
N VAL A 79 2.68 1.23 -9.82
CA VAL A 79 3.60 1.54 -8.73
C VAL A 79 3.08 2.77 -7.99
N ILE A 80 3.11 2.77 -6.66
CA ILE A 80 2.74 3.93 -5.83
C ILE A 80 3.87 4.22 -4.87
N GLY A 81 4.44 5.43 -4.95
CA GLY A 81 5.53 5.87 -4.10
C GLY A 81 5.05 6.70 -2.90
N PHE A 82 5.48 6.34 -1.70
CA PHE A 82 5.23 7.09 -0.47
C PHE A 82 6.57 7.59 0.12
N PRO A 83 6.93 8.86 -0.05
CA PRO A 83 8.11 9.43 0.59
C PRO A 83 8.03 9.29 2.12
N ALA A 84 9.12 8.89 2.76
CA ALA A 84 9.16 8.65 4.20
C ALA A 84 10.51 9.03 4.82
N ASN A 85 10.47 9.86 5.88
CA ASN A 85 11.69 10.33 6.57
C ASN A 85 12.08 9.51 7.81
N ASN A 86 11.47 8.33 8.00
CA ASN A 86 11.62 7.51 9.20
C ASN A 86 13.00 6.84 9.34
N PHE A 87 13.77 6.76 8.26
CA PHE A 87 15.05 6.07 8.23
C PHE A 87 16.19 7.07 8.06
N MET A 88 16.87 7.39 9.18
CA MET A 88 18.02 8.29 9.26
C MET A 88 17.82 9.67 8.62
N GLY A 89 16.58 10.18 8.57
CA GLY A 89 16.30 11.48 7.96
C GLY A 89 16.61 11.54 6.46
N GLN A 90 16.50 10.41 5.74
CA GLN A 90 16.89 10.31 4.33
C GLN A 90 15.86 10.88 3.34
N GLU A 91 14.74 11.44 3.83
CA GLU A 91 13.77 12.19 3.02
C GLU A 91 13.43 13.55 3.67
N PRO A 92 14.39 14.46 3.80
CA PRO A 92 14.19 15.72 4.53
C PRO A 92 13.37 16.76 3.75
N GLY A 93 13.33 16.66 2.42
CA GLY A 93 12.70 17.64 1.54
C GLY A 93 11.19 17.85 1.76
N SER A 94 10.66 18.97 1.29
CA SER A 94 9.21 19.18 1.16
C SER A 94 8.63 18.29 0.04
N ASN A 95 7.30 18.19 -0.06
CA ASN A 95 6.67 17.45 -1.15
C ASN A 95 7.07 18.00 -2.54
N GLU A 96 7.17 19.31 -2.68
CA GLU A 96 7.57 20.00 -3.92
C GLU A 96 9.02 19.65 -4.29
N GLU A 97 9.93 19.66 -3.31
CA GLU A 97 11.35 19.30 -3.51
C GLU A 97 11.49 17.84 -3.90
N ILE A 98 10.72 16.95 -3.28
CA ILE A 98 10.70 15.52 -3.59
C ILE A 98 10.16 15.28 -5.00
N ALA A 99 9.03 15.91 -5.37
CA ALA A 99 8.47 15.80 -6.71
C ALA A 99 9.46 16.24 -7.79
N LYS A 100 10.12 17.38 -7.57
CA LYS A 100 11.16 17.91 -8.46
C LYS A 100 12.36 16.96 -8.54
N PHE A 101 12.82 16.42 -7.41
CA PHE A 101 13.91 15.45 -7.36
C PHE A 101 13.60 14.20 -8.19
N CYS A 102 12.42 13.61 -7.99
CA CYS A 102 11.99 12.39 -8.69
C CYS A 102 11.87 12.61 -10.20
N SER A 103 11.27 13.73 -10.62
CA SER A 103 11.12 14.07 -12.03
C SER A 103 12.47 14.33 -12.71
N LEU A 104 13.34 15.17 -12.12
CA LEU A 104 14.59 15.59 -12.76
C LEU A 104 15.69 14.50 -12.79
N ASN A 105 15.70 13.57 -11.80
CA ASN A 105 16.79 12.60 -11.69
C ASN A 105 16.40 11.20 -12.17
N TYR A 106 15.10 10.88 -12.22
CA TYR A 106 14.64 9.53 -12.50
C TYR A 106 13.45 9.47 -13.46
N ASP A 107 12.99 10.64 -13.98
CA ASP A 107 11.83 10.74 -14.89
C ASP A 107 10.58 10.01 -14.34
N VAL A 108 10.37 10.03 -13.01
CA VAL A 108 9.29 9.29 -12.36
C VAL A 108 7.94 9.78 -12.86
N THR A 109 7.14 8.86 -13.42
CA THR A 109 5.78 9.09 -13.92
C THR A 109 4.72 8.32 -13.13
N PHE A 110 5.09 7.31 -12.34
CA PHE A 110 4.15 6.63 -11.47
C PHE A 110 3.64 7.54 -10.33
N PRO A 111 2.42 7.29 -9.80
CA PRO A 111 1.82 8.09 -8.73
C PRO A 111 2.72 8.24 -7.51
N MET A 112 3.08 9.48 -7.20
CA MET A 112 3.78 9.86 -5.97
C MET A 112 2.81 10.50 -4.99
N MET A 113 2.81 10.01 -3.75
CA MET A 113 1.98 10.50 -2.66
C MET A 113 2.74 11.50 -1.79
N ALA A 114 2.02 12.28 -1.01
CA ALA A 114 2.61 13.16 -0.01
C ALA A 114 3.45 12.37 1.00
N LYS A 115 4.49 13.00 1.53
CA LYS A 115 5.35 12.41 2.56
C LYS A 115 4.55 12.04 3.80
N ILE A 116 4.72 10.81 4.28
CA ILE A 116 4.04 10.26 5.45
C ILE A 116 5.02 9.54 6.37
N SER A 117 4.57 9.24 7.61
CA SER A 117 5.29 8.34 8.50
C SER A 117 4.90 6.88 8.21
N VAL A 118 5.91 6.02 8.04
CA VAL A 118 5.74 4.57 7.79
C VAL A 118 6.18 3.71 8.97
N LYS A 119 6.62 4.33 10.07
CA LYS A 119 7.10 3.65 11.28
C LYS A 119 6.97 4.56 12.50
N GLY A 120 6.82 3.97 13.70
CA GLY A 120 6.75 4.74 14.94
C GLY A 120 5.32 5.01 15.39
N LYS A 121 5.18 5.95 16.35
CA LYS A 121 3.88 6.26 16.99
C LYS A 121 2.93 7.01 16.06
N ASP A 122 3.46 7.76 15.13
CA ASP A 122 2.80 8.59 14.14
C ASP A 122 2.59 7.90 12.79
N MET A 123 2.82 6.57 12.74
CA MET A 123 2.66 5.77 11.51
C MET A 123 1.27 5.99 10.90
N ALA A 124 1.24 6.35 9.63
CA ALA A 124 0.02 6.59 8.87
C ALA A 124 -0.91 5.35 8.88
N PRO A 125 -2.26 5.54 8.91
CA PRO A 125 -3.22 4.44 8.97
C PRO A 125 -3.03 3.38 7.87
N LEU A 126 -2.73 3.79 6.64
CA LEU A 126 -2.41 2.88 5.53
C LEU A 126 -1.21 1.97 5.86
N TYR A 127 -0.13 2.54 6.41
CA TYR A 127 1.05 1.74 6.77
C TYR A 127 0.83 0.89 8.01
N GLN A 128 -0.07 1.27 8.92
CA GLN A 128 -0.51 0.38 9.98
C GLN A 128 -1.21 -0.87 9.41
N TRP A 129 -2.05 -0.68 8.39
CA TRP A 129 -2.70 -1.77 7.68
C TRP A 129 -1.69 -2.64 6.93
N LEU A 130 -0.80 -2.04 6.15
CA LEU A 130 0.24 -2.76 5.39
C LEU A 130 1.14 -3.62 6.28
N THR A 131 1.39 -3.20 7.53
CA THR A 131 2.42 -3.80 8.38
C THR A 131 1.91 -4.69 9.52
N LYS A 132 0.61 -4.63 9.85
CA LYS A 132 0.05 -5.35 11.02
C LYS A 132 -0.96 -6.41 10.58
N LYS A 133 -0.66 -7.69 10.88
CA LYS A 133 -1.56 -8.83 10.63
C LYS A 133 -2.98 -8.59 11.15
N LYS A 134 -3.11 -7.96 12.34
CA LYS A 134 -4.41 -7.64 12.95
C LYS A 134 -5.29 -6.77 12.04
N GLN A 135 -4.71 -5.99 11.13
CA GLN A 135 -5.41 -5.09 10.24
C GLN A 135 -5.53 -5.65 8.81
N ASN A 136 -4.46 -6.25 8.26
CA ASN A 136 -4.46 -6.80 6.90
C ASN A 136 -4.96 -8.26 6.82
N GLY A 137 -5.11 -8.94 7.94
CA GLY A 137 -5.56 -10.33 8.01
C GLY A 137 -4.52 -11.37 7.55
N LYS A 138 -3.33 -10.97 7.13
CA LYS A 138 -2.33 -11.86 6.51
C LYS A 138 -1.05 -12.00 7.30
N GLU A 139 -0.26 -10.93 7.46
CA GLU A 139 1.09 -11.01 8.00
C GLU A 139 1.50 -9.74 8.75
N ASN A 140 2.39 -9.89 9.75
CA ASN A 140 3.15 -8.78 10.32
C ASN A 140 4.40 -8.52 9.47
N ALA A 141 4.44 -7.39 8.77
CA ALA A 141 5.51 -7.01 7.86
C ALA A 141 6.01 -5.59 8.16
N PRO A 142 6.67 -5.36 9.31
CA PRO A 142 7.16 -4.04 9.66
C PRO A 142 8.11 -3.49 8.60
N VAL A 143 8.04 -2.18 8.32
CA VAL A 143 8.95 -1.55 7.38
C VAL A 143 10.36 -1.57 7.96
N GLN A 144 11.27 -2.27 7.26
CA GLN A 144 12.66 -2.46 7.69
C GLN A 144 13.56 -1.32 7.25
N TRP A 145 13.35 -0.79 6.04
CA TRP A 145 14.15 0.29 5.45
C TRP A 145 13.39 0.97 4.31
N ASN A 146 13.96 2.05 3.76
CA ASN A 146 13.48 2.66 2.51
C ASN A 146 13.48 1.63 1.37
N PHE A 147 12.53 1.78 0.45
CA PHE A 147 12.32 0.91 -0.71
C PHE A 147 11.82 -0.50 -0.38
N GLN A 148 11.17 -0.71 0.78
CA GLN A 148 10.37 -1.91 0.99
C GLN A 148 9.12 -1.84 0.13
N LYS A 149 8.75 -2.97 -0.47
CA LYS A 149 7.63 -3.05 -1.40
C LYS A 149 6.55 -3.94 -0.81
N PHE A 150 5.29 -3.53 -0.95
CA PHE A 150 4.12 -4.32 -0.62
C PHE A 150 3.32 -4.58 -1.89
N MET A 151 2.88 -5.81 -2.09
CA MET A 151 2.09 -6.25 -3.23
C MET A 151 0.61 -6.33 -2.81
N ILE A 152 -0.26 -5.66 -3.56
CA ILE A 152 -1.70 -5.62 -3.36
C ILE A 152 -2.38 -6.10 -4.64
N ASP A 153 -3.30 -7.06 -4.52
CA ASP A 153 -4.03 -7.59 -5.67
C ASP A 153 -5.09 -6.62 -6.21
N GLU A 154 -5.71 -6.98 -7.33
CA GLU A 154 -6.75 -6.22 -8.02
C GLU A 154 -8.03 -6.03 -7.19
N ASN A 155 -8.21 -6.79 -6.13
CA ASN A 155 -9.32 -6.68 -5.18
C ASN A 155 -8.97 -5.84 -3.94
N GLY A 156 -7.72 -5.34 -3.85
CA GLY A 156 -7.23 -4.55 -2.73
C GLY A 156 -6.79 -5.40 -1.54
N HIS A 157 -6.54 -6.70 -1.71
CA HIS A 157 -6.02 -7.56 -0.66
C HIS A 157 -4.49 -7.52 -0.61
N TRP A 158 -3.96 -7.62 0.59
CA TRP A 158 -2.53 -7.75 0.81
C TRP A 158 -2.04 -9.12 0.34
N VAL A 159 -1.06 -9.14 -0.56
CA VAL A 159 -0.50 -10.37 -1.17
C VAL A 159 0.85 -10.73 -0.58
N GLY A 160 1.71 -9.75 -0.37
CA GLY A 160 3.06 -10.03 0.10
C GLY A 160 3.91 -8.79 0.29
N VAL A 161 5.09 -9.03 0.85
CA VAL A 161 6.12 -8.02 1.07
C VAL A 161 7.42 -8.45 0.39
N VAL A 162 8.17 -7.48 -0.13
CA VAL A 162 9.48 -7.67 -0.77
C VAL A 162 10.50 -6.80 -0.06
N SER A 163 11.66 -7.37 0.23
CA SER A 163 12.74 -6.72 0.98
C SER A 163 13.19 -5.41 0.32
N PRO A 164 13.64 -4.42 1.11
CA PRO A 164 14.18 -3.16 0.58
C PRO A 164 15.29 -3.33 -0.47
N LYS A 165 16.21 -4.27 -0.23
CA LYS A 165 17.37 -4.52 -1.10
C LYS A 165 17.04 -5.30 -2.37
N GLU A 166 15.91 -5.98 -2.39
CA GLU A 166 15.48 -6.79 -3.52
C GLU A 166 15.06 -5.90 -4.68
N SER A 167 15.51 -6.27 -5.89
CA SER A 167 15.20 -5.51 -7.11
C SER A 167 13.68 -5.44 -7.36
N PRO A 168 13.16 -4.30 -7.86
CA PRO A 168 11.81 -4.23 -8.42
C PRO A 168 11.53 -5.25 -9.54
N PHE A 169 12.60 -5.73 -10.22
CA PHE A 169 12.51 -6.78 -11.22
C PHE A 169 12.78 -8.19 -10.68
N SER A 170 12.65 -8.40 -9.35
CA SER A 170 12.79 -9.75 -8.80
C SER A 170 11.75 -10.71 -9.37
N GLU A 171 12.11 -11.97 -9.48
CA GLU A 171 11.23 -13.05 -9.95
C GLU A 171 9.88 -13.05 -9.22
N LYS A 172 9.91 -12.83 -7.91
CA LYS A 172 8.72 -12.75 -7.06
C LYS A 172 7.73 -11.69 -7.54
N ILE A 173 8.21 -10.48 -7.89
CA ILE A 173 7.37 -9.38 -8.36
C ILE A 173 6.89 -9.66 -9.78
N ILE A 174 7.78 -10.08 -10.68
CA ILE A 174 7.44 -10.32 -12.08
C ILE A 174 6.42 -11.44 -12.22
N THR A 175 6.65 -12.58 -11.56
CA THR A 175 5.72 -13.72 -11.57
C THR A 175 4.35 -13.32 -11.02
N TRP A 176 4.32 -12.49 -9.97
CA TRP A 176 3.05 -12.01 -9.41
C TRP A 176 2.32 -11.05 -10.38
N ILE A 177 3.03 -10.13 -11.05
CA ILE A 177 2.41 -9.23 -12.04
C ILE A 177 1.84 -10.04 -13.20
N GLU A 178 2.61 -11.00 -13.74
CA GLU A 178 2.28 -11.76 -14.95
C GLU A 178 1.29 -12.93 -14.70
N LYS A 179 1.01 -13.24 -13.44
CA LYS A 179 0.00 -14.25 -13.10
C LYS A 179 -1.40 -13.71 -13.41
N GLU A 180 -2.15 -14.43 -14.26
CA GLU A 180 -3.57 -14.22 -14.52
C GLU A 180 -4.45 -14.59 -13.32
#